data_65d5d7d8d04726b442c4c248910be63d
#
_entry.id   65d5d7d8d04726b442c4c248910be63d
#
_cell.length_a   1.000
_cell.length_b   1.000
_cell.length_c   1.000
_cell.angle_alpha   90.00
_cell.angle_beta   90.00
_cell.angle_gamma   90.00
#
_symmetry.space_group_name_H-M   'P 1'
#
loop_
_entity.id
_entity.type
_entity.pdbx_description
1 polymer ?
#
loop_
_entity_poly.entity_id
_entity_poly.type
_entity_poly.pdbx_seq_one_letter_code
_entity_poly.pdbx_strand_id
1 'polypeptide(L)'
;EAAKFYPDKPPYDKAAHYAVFGGSPFVNQALQPRATIRENIISTILNPMSAVYLYANQLLLSDYSVKINAERIFSVIGNGKKRYTEIEDKLDVKKTGNLSKQIKSLIDLEIIARNSPINKIGDNKKSTFEINDNLLRFYFTFIYKNASALQVLGAEAFYDEYIAPALTDFISRRFEGICRDYFSLQVRSGKMKGVRNIGSYYYDDPAHRKNGEFDVALEFADGYEIYEAKYYAQPMPLDEIHREVQQVEEIKELTVKKIGFIAINGFAEKEEPYLYLDGNNIFANEKVLYGKYDVE
;
A
#
# COMPACT_ATOMS: atom_id res chain seq x y z
N GLU A 1 -8.09 2.77 -11.98
CA GLU A 1 -8.32 1.94 -13.19
C GLU A 1 -8.65 0.51 -12.85
N ALA A 2 -7.89 -0.19 -11.98
CA ALA A 2 -8.17 -1.57 -11.58
C ALA A 2 -9.62 -1.78 -11.10
N ALA A 3 -10.19 -0.81 -10.38
CA ALA A 3 -11.58 -0.86 -9.92
C ALA A 3 -12.62 -1.00 -11.05
N LYS A 4 -12.28 -0.66 -12.30
CA LYS A 4 -13.16 -0.84 -13.46
C LYS A 4 -13.37 -2.29 -13.85
N PHE A 5 -12.48 -3.20 -13.46
CA PHE A 5 -12.66 -4.65 -13.62
C PHE A 5 -13.72 -5.22 -12.69
N TYR A 6 -14.11 -4.46 -11.64
CA TYR A 6 -15.05 -4.89 -10.60
C TYR A 6 -16.12 -3.80 -10.37
N PRO A 7 -16.90 -3.41 -11.40
CA PRO A 7 -17.81 -2.26 -11.29
C PRO A 7 -18.82 -2.41 -10.16
N ASP A 8 -19.33 -3.62 -9.97
CA ASP A 8 -20.42 -3.94 -9.03
C ASP A 8 -19.93 -4.24 -7.60
N LYS A 9 -18.61 -4.37 -7.39
CA LYS A 9 -18.09 -4.59 -6.03
C LYS A 9 -18.18 -3.34 -5.18
N PRO A 10 -18.45 -3.49 -3.86
CA PRO A 10 -18.35 -2.36 -2.93
C PRO A 10 -16.91 -1.84 -2.85
N PRO A 11 -16.70 -0.59 -2.43
CA PRO A 11 -15.37 0.01 -2.28
C PRO A 11 -14.40 -0.82 -1.43
N TYR A 12 -14.90 -1.43 -0.36
CA TYR A 12 -14.14 -2.34 0.49
C TYR A 12 -13.49 -3.48 -0.33
N ASP A 13 -14.28 -4.17 -1.13
CA ASP A 13 -13.77 -5.27 -1.96
C ASP A 13 -12.87 -4.78 -3.10
N LYS A 14 -13.15 -3.60 -3.68
CA LYS A 14 -12.28 -2.99 -4.70
C LYS A 14 -10.88 -2.72 -4.14
N ALA A 15 -10.80 -2.17 -2.93
CA ALA A 15 -9.53 -1.94 -2.25
C ALA A 15 -8.79 -3.25 -1.97
N ALA A 16 -9.50 -4.29 -1.50
CA ALA A 16 -8.93 -5.60 -1.25
C ALA A 16 -8.35 -6.23 -2.52
N HIS A 17 -9.09 -6.23 -3.63
CA HIS A 17 -8.61 -6.77 -4.90
C HIS A 17 -7.38 -6.04 -5.40
N TYR A 18 -7.38 -4.71 -5.38
CA TYR A 18 -6.20 -3.94 -5.78
C TYR A 18 -4.99 -4.19 -4.86
N ALA A 19 -5.21 -4.28 -3.54
CA ALA A 19 -4.14 -4.55 -2.58
C ALA A 19 -3.44 -5.90 -2.80
N VAL A 20 -4.18 -6.91 -3.27
CA VAL A 20 -3.68 -8.27 -3.51
C VAL A 20 -3.15 -8.43 -4.93
N PHE A 21 -3.95 -8.05 -5.93
CA PHE A 21 -3.71 -8.38 -7.35
C PHE A 21 -3.05 -7.24 -8.14
N GLY A 22 -3.06 -6.02 -7.58
CA GLY A 22 -2.49 -4.84 -8.24
C GLY A 22 -3.31 -4.34 -9.43
N GLY A 23 -2.65 -3.53 -10.27
CA GLY A 23 -3.26 -2.86 -11.40
C GLY A 23 -3.04 -3.53 -12.76
N SER A 24 -2.32 -4.66 -12.83
CA SER A 24 -2.04 -5.34 -14.10
C SER A 24 -3.33 -5.78 -14.82
N PRO A 25 -3.60 -5.34 -16.06
CA PRO A 25 -4.76 -5.78 -16.81
C PRO A 25 -4.77 -7.30 -17.01
N PHE A 26 -3.61 -7.92 -17.28
CA PHE A 26 -3.46 -9.36 -17.43
C PHE A 26 -3.95 -10.12 -16.21
N VAL A 27 -3.52 -9.69 -15.00
CA VAL A 27 -3.94 -10.31 -13.75
C VAL A 27 -5.44 -10.10 -13.50
N ASN A 28 -5.92 -8.86 -13.65
CA ASN A 28 -7.30 -8.51 -13.36
C ASN A 28 -8.31 -9.18 -14.33
N GLN A 29 -7.94 -9.42 -15.58
CA GLN A 29 -8.77 -10.16 -16.53
C GLN A 29 -8.91 -11.66 -16.20
N ALA A 30 -7.94 -12.24 -15.51
CA ALA A 30 -7.98 -13.63 -15.07
C ALA A 30 -8.86 -13.87 -13.83
N LEU A 31 -9.25 -12.81 -13.12
CA LEU A 31 -10.09 -12.91 -11.94
C LEU A 31 -11.57 -13.03 -12.29
N GLN A 32 -12.32 -13.67 -11.39
CA GLN A 32 -13.78 -13.74 -11.49
C GLN A 32 -14.39 -12.50 -10.83
N PRO A 33 -15.04 -11.58 -11.58
CA PRO A 33 -15.52 -10.31 -11.04
C PRO A 33 -16.52 -10.45 -9.90
N ARG A 34 -17.32 -11.51 -9.90
CA ARG A 34 -18.35 -11.77 -8.86
C ARG A 34 -17.84 -12.56 -7.66
N ALA A 35 -16.71 -13.26 -7.81
CA ALA A 35 -16.14 -14.04 -6.73
C ALA A 35 -15.60 -13.18 -5.59
N THR A 36 -15.58 -13.72 -4.39
CA THR A 36 -14.97 -13.08 -3.22
C THR A 36 -13.45 -12.98 -3.37
N ILE A 37 -12.81 -12.18 -2.53
CA ILE A 37 -11.34 -12.10 -2.49
C ILE A 37 -10.72 -13.47 -2.18
N ARG A 38 -11.33 -14.24 -1.27
CA ARG A 38 -10.90 -15.61 -0.91
C ARG A 38 -10.93 -16.53 -2.14
N GLU A 39 -12.06 -16.60 -2.83
CA GLU A 39 -12.22 -17.44 -4.02
C GLU A 39 -11.25 -17.07 -5.14
N ASN A 40 -11.03 -15.78 -5.38
CA ASN A 40 -10.06 -15.32 -6.37
C ASN A 40 -8.62 -15.68 -5.97
N ILE A 41 -8.22 -15.54 -4.71
CA ILE A 41 -6.88 -15.94 -4.24
C ILE A 41 -6.69 -17.44 -4.43
N ILE A 42 -7.65 -18.28 -4.00
CA ILE A 42 -7.57 -19.73 -4.08
C ILE A 42 -7.51 -20.19 -5.52
N SER A 43 -8.40 -19.69 -6.38
CA SER A 43 -8.50 -20.15 -7.78
C SER A 43 -7.35 -19.63 -8.66
N THR A 44 -6.61 -18.60 -8.23
CA THR A 44 -5.55 -17.98 -9.04
C THR A 44 -4.18 -18.09 -8.40
N ILE A 45 -3.89 -17.32 -7.32
CA ILE A 45 -2.54 -17.25 -6.73
C ILE A 45 -2.12 -18.58 -6.09
N LEU A 46 -3.05 -19.33 -5.52
CA LEU A 46 -2.78 -20.63 -4.89
C LEU A 46 -3.00 -21.83 -5.82
N ASN A 47 -3.44 -21.58 -7.04
CA ASN A 47 -3.66 -22.64 -8.04
C ASN A 47 -2.50 -22.70 -9.05
N PRO A 48 -1.65 -23.75 -9.01
CA PRO A 48 -0.49 -23.87 -9.90
C PRO A 48 -0.83 -23.90 -11.41
N MET A 49 -2.07 -24.22 -11.75
CA MET A 49 -2.53 -24.26 -13.14
C MET A 49 -3.07 -22.92 -13.65
N SER A 50 -3.16 -21.90 -12.78
CA SER A 50 -3.68 -20.60 -13.18
C SER A 50 -2.62 -19.74 -13.88
N ALA A 51 -3.08 -18.89 -14.81
CA ALA A 51 -2.22 -17.94 -15.50
C ALA A 51 -1.59 -16.93 -14.52
N VAL A 52 -2.28 -16.56 -13.43
CA VAL A 52 -1.77 -15.65 -12.42
C VAL A 52 -0.62 -16.26 -11.60
N TYR A 53 -0.76 -17.53 -11.21
CA TYR A 53 0.32 -18.27 -10.53
C TYR A 53 1.57 -18.35 -11.43
N LEU A 54 1.39 -18.73 -12.70
CA LEU A 54 2.49 -18.82 -13.67
C LEU A 54 3.14 -17.45 -13.90
N TYR A 55 2.34 -16.40 -14.01
CA TYR A 55 2.84 -15.03 -14.16
C TYR A 55 3.66 -14.58 -12.95
N ALA A 56 3.17 -14.81 -11.73
CA ALA A 56 3.92 -14.50 -10.51
C ALA A 56 5.27 -15.23 -10.46
N ASN A 57 5.28 -16.52 -10.81
CA ASN A 57 6.54 -17.30 -10.90
C ASN A 57 7.46 -16.80 -12.02
N GLN A 58 6.94 -16.41 -13.17
CA GLN A 58 7.74 -15.84 -14.26
C GLN A 58 8.38 -14.50 -13.86
N LEU A 59 7.66 -13.65 -13.13
CA LEU A 59 8.25 -12.42 -12.56
C LEU A 59 9.43 -12.72 -11.63
N LEU A 60 9.36 -13.83 -10.88
CA LEU A 60 10.45 -14.28 -10.01
C LEU A 60 11.63 -14.88 -10.79
N LEU A 61 11.35 -15.60 -11.85
CA LEU A 61 12.36 -16.25 -12.71
C LEU A 61 12.92 -15.30 -13.78
N SER A 62 12.37 -14.09 -13.90
CA SER A 62 12.90 -13.07 -14.80
C SER A 62 14.35 -12.71 -14.41
N ASP A 63 15.10 -12.18 -15.36
CA ASP A 63 16.52 -11.85 -15.27
C ASP A 63 16.98 -11.10 -13.98
N TYR A 64 16.04 -10.55 -13.23
CA TYR A 64 16.29 -9.76 -12.02
C TYR A 64 16.77 -10.62 -10.85
N SER A 65 16.11 -11.74 -10.57
CA SER A 65 16.42 -12.59 -9.42
C SER A 65 17.79 -13.24 -9.55
N VAL A 66 18.17 -13.61 -10.77
CA VAL A 66 19.46 -14.27 -11.06
C VAL A 66 20.62 -13.28 -11.00
N LYS A 67 20.46 -12.07 -11.56
CA LYS A 67 21.55 -11.06 -11.63
C LYS A 67 21.78 -10.32 -10.32
N ILE A 68 20.75 -10.14 -9.49
CA ILE A 68 20.81 -9.20 -8.36
C ILE A 68 20.57 -9.90 -7.02
N ASN A 69 20.31 -11.22 -7.00
CA ASN A 69 19.93 -11.95 -5.78
C ASN A 69 18.72 -11.31 -5.06
N ALA A 70 17.75 -10.85 -5.85
CA ALA A 70 16.61 -10.06 -5.40
C ALA A 70 15.69 -10.82 -4.45
N GLU A 71 15.55 -12.14 -4.61
CA GLU A 71 14.70 -12.98 -3.76
C GLU A 71 15.02 -12.87 -2.27
N ARG A 72 16.30 -12.78 -1.92
CA ARG A 72 16.71 -12.60 -0.53
C ARG A 72 16.24 -11.26 0.02
N ILE A 73 16.35 -10.20 -0.78
CA ILE A 73 15.86 -8.87 -0.40
C ILE A 73 14.32 -8.90 -0.28
N PHE A 74 13.63 -9.46 -1.29
CA PHE A 74 12.17 -9.59 -1.27
C PHE A 74 11.65 -10.40 -0.09
N SER A 75 12.35 -11.47 0.31
CA SER A 75 11.98 -12.27 1.47
C SER A 75 12.00 -11.49 2.79
N VAL A 76 12.78 -10.42 2.85
CA VAL A 76 12.85 -9.52 4.01
C VAL A 76 11.78 -8.43 3.94
N ILE A 77 11.65 -7.76 2.79
CA ILE A 77 10.73 -6.63 2.62
C ILE A 77 9.30 -7.05 2.28
N GLY A 78 9.07 -8.32 1.94
CA GLY A 78 7.73 -8.88 1.67
C GLY A 78 6.79 -8.69 2.85
N ASN A 79 7.28 -8.83 4.08
CA ASN A 79 6.49 -8.63 5.30
C ASN A 79 6.28 -7.15 5.68
N GLY A 80 6.35 -6.23 4.72
CA GLY A 80 6.11 -4.81 4.91
C GLY A 80 7.35 -3.95 4.80
N LYS A 81 7.15 -2.65 4.92
CA LYS A 81 8.21 -1.62 4.84
C LYS A 81 9.36 -1.93 5.78
N LYS A 82 10.61 -1.85 5.29
CA LYS A 82 11.83 -2.07 6.08
C LYS A 82 12.84 -0.95 5.84
N ARG A 83 13.52 -0.53 6.91
CA ARG A 83 14.68 0.37 6.80
C ARG A 83 15.88 -0.39 6.24
N TYR A 84 16.83 0.34 5.68
CA TYR A 84 18.06 -0.26 5.14
C TYR A 84 18.79 -1.14 6.18
N THR A 85 18.93 -0.65 7.41
CA THR A 85 19.60 -1.39 8.50
C THR A 85 18.86 -2.68 8.85
N GLU A 86 17.53 -2.69 8.85
CA GLU A 86 16.75 -3.90 9.10
C GLU A 86 16.94 -4.96 8.00
N ILE A 87 17.12 -4.51 6.74
CA ILE A 87 17.41 -5.41 5.61
C ILE A 87 18.81 -5.97 5.77
N GLU A 88 19.79 -5.13 6.09
CA GLU A 88 21.19 -5.50 6.30
C GLU A 88 21.31 -6.56 7.41
N ASP A 89 20.69 -6.31 8.56
CA ASP A 89 20.70 -7.19 9.72
C ASP A 89 20.04 -8.55 9.42
N LYS A 90 18.87 -8.54 8.74
CA LYS A 90 18.15 -9.79 8.43
C LYS A 90 18.82 -10.64 7.36
N LEU A 91 19.56 -10.03 6.46
CA LEU A 91 20.30 -10.74 5.43
C LEU A 91 21.68 -11.24 5.92
N ASP A 92 22.10 -10.82 7.10
CA ASP A 92 23.44 -11.09 7.67
C ASP A 92 24.55 -10.80 6.64
N VAL A 93 24.47 -9.66 5.97
CA VAL A 93 25.44 -9.26 4.96
C VAL A 93 26.48 -8.32 5.55
N LYS A 94 27.77 -8.57 5.25
CA LYS A 94 28.84 -7.65 5.63
C LYS A 94 28.64 -6.29 4.95
N LYS A 95 29.00 -5.21 5.62
CA LYS A 95 28.95 -3.82 5.10
C LYS A 95 29.94 -3.58 3.95
N THR A 96 29.73 -4.27 2.83
CA THR A 96 30.61 -4.20 1.64
C THR A 96 30.11 -3.23 0.57
N GLY A 97 28.97 -2.56 0.80
CA GLY A 97 28.30 -1.71 -0.19
C GLY A 97 27.58 -2.47 -1.32
N ASN A 98 27.65 -3.80 -1.35
CA ASN A 98 27.00 -4.60 -2.37
C ASN A 98 25.47 -4.54 -2.26
N LEU A 99 24.92 -4.65 -1.04
CA LEU A 99 23.49 -4.54 -0.77
C LEU A 99 22.93 -3.18 -1.25
N SER A 100 23.65 -2.08 -0.99
CA SER A 100 23.24 -0.74 -1.43
C SER A 100 23.13 -0.65 -2.96
N LYS A 101 24.10 -1.24 -3.70
CA LYS A 101 24.04 -1.29 -5.17
C LYS A 101 22.86 -2.13 -5.66
N GLN A 102 22.61 -3.27 -5.02
CA GLN A 102 21.46 -4.13 -5.37
C GLN A 102 20.13 -3.43 -5.14
N ILE A 103 19.92 -2.82 -3.97
CA ILE A 103 18.70 -2.06 -3.67
C ILE A 103 18.54 -0.90 -4.65
N LYS A 104 19.61 -0.16 -4.95
CA LYS A 104 19.55 0.92 -5.95
C LYS A 104 19.12 0.40 -7.32
N SER A 105 19.70 -0.70 -7.78
CA SER A 105 19.33 -1.30 -9.07
C SER A 105 17.86 -1.73 -9.09
N LEU A 106 17.33 -2.28 -8.00
CA LEU A 106 15.93 -2.66 -7.90
C LEU A 106 14.98 -1.45 -7.87
N ILE A 107 15.44 -0.31 -7.33
CA ILE A 107 14.70 0.96 -7.37
C ILE A 107 14.70 1.51 -8.79
N ASP A 108 15.87 1.54 -9.45
CA ASP A 108 16.01 2.04 -10.82
C ASP A 108 15.14 1.22 -11.83
N LEU A 109 14.86 -0.03 -11.51
CA LEU A 109 13.95 -0.92 -12.24
C LEU A 109 12.49 -0.84 -11.77
N GLU A 110 12.17 0.05 -10.85
CA GLU A 110 10.83 0.24 -10.26
C GLU A 110 10.23 -1.01 -9.58
N ILE A 111 11.06 -2.00 -9.23
CA ILE A 111 10.62 -3.23 -8.56
C ILE A 111 10.45 -3.00 -7.06
N ILE A 112 11.33 -2.18 -6.48
CA ILE A 112 11.26 -1.73 -5.09
C ILE A 112 10.96 -0.23 -5.07
N ALA A 113 10.01 0.17 -4.26
CA ALA A 113 9.77 1.56 -3.92
C ALA A 113 10.60 1.95 -2.70
N ARG A 114 11.21 3.13 -2.75
CA ARG A 114 11.77 3.81 -1.59
C ARG A 114 10.77 4.84 -1.10
N ASN A 115 10.27 4.66 0.10
CA ASN A 115 9.32 5.57 0.75
C ASN A 115 10.03 6.43 1.79
N SER A 116 9.87 7.72 1.71
CA SER A 116 10.35 8.68 2.71
C SER A 116 9.19 9.58 3.12
N PRO A 117 9.01 9.84 4.42
CA PRO A 117 8.04 10.84 4.85
C PRO A 117 8.34 12.21 4.20
N ILE A 118 7.31 12.95 3.81
CA ILE A 118 7.49 14.19 3.02
C ILE A 118 8.28 15.26 3.77
N ASN A 119 8.23 15.25 5.10
CA ASN A 119 9.02 16.15 5.94
C ASN A 119 10.43 15.62 6.28
N LYS A 120 10.82 14.45 5.79
CA LYS A 120 12.14 13.82 6.00
C LYS A 120 12.76 13.36 4.68
N ILE A 121 12.46 14.04 3.57
CA ILE A 121 13.06 13.75 2.27
C ILE A 121 14.59 13.88 2.37
N GLY A 122 15.30 12.83 1.92
CA GLY A 122 16.77 12.76 2.01
C GLY A 122 17.31 12.15 3.31
N ASP A 123 16.49 11.96 4.33
CA ASP A 123 16.91 11.24 5.53
C ASP A 123 16.86 9.72 5.29
N ASN A 124 18.05 9.12 5.10
CA ASN A 124 18.18 7.67 4.89
C ASN A 124 17.72 6.83 6.08
N LYS A 125 17.74 7.39 7.30
CA LYS A 125 17.34 6.67 8.51
C LYS A 125 15.81 6.56 8.64
N LYS A 126 15.08 7.47 7.99
CA LYS A 126 13.61 7.49 7.97
C LYS A 126 13.04 6.89 6.69
N SER A 127 13.88 6.64 5.68
CA SER A 127 13.44 5.97 4.46
C SER A 127 13.23 4.48 4.68
N THR A 128 12.18 3.94 4.07
CA THR A 128 11.84 2.51 4.06
C THR A 128 11.78 2.00 2.63
N PHE A 129 11.90 0.69 2.49
CA PHE A 129 11.83 0.00 1.20
C PHE A 129 10.71 -1.02 1.23
N GLU A 130 10.00 -1.15 0.12
CA GLU A 130 8.96 -2.16 -0.06
C GLU A 130 8.89 -2.64 -1.52
N ILE A 131 8.29 -3.79 -1.74
CA ILE A 131 8.02 -4.30 -3.10
C ILE A 131 6.93 -3.42 -3.72
N ASN A 132 7.17 -2.92 -4.93
CA ASN A 132 6.25 -2.01 -5.62
C ASN A 132 5.02 -2.73 -6.18
N ASP A 133 5.21 -3.92 -6.76
CA ASP A 133 4.11 -4.73 -7.28
C ASP A 133 3.32 -5.42 -6.16
N ASN A 134 1.99 -5.26 -6.14
CA ASN A 134 1.13 -5.79 -5.10
C ASN A 134 1.05 -7.33 -5.13
N LEU A 135 1.02 -7.94 -6.31
CA LEU A 135 0.97 -9.41 -6.45
C LEU A 135 2.27 -10.04 -5.92
N LEU A 136 3.43 -9.49 -6.29
CA LEU A 136 4.71 -9.94 -5.76
C LEU A 136 4.80 -9.74 -4.25
N ARG A 137 4.32 -8.61 -3.75
CA ARG A 137 4.27 -8.33 -2.32
C ARG A 137 3.43 -9.36 -1.58
N PHE A 138 2.24 -9.69 -2.09
CA PHE A 138 1.38 -10.74 -1.55
C PHE A 138 2.09 -12.10 -1.54
N TYR A 139 2.71 -12.46 -2.66
CA TYR A 139 3.46 -13.70 -2.81
C TYR A 139 4.60 -13.83 -1.78
N PHE A 140 5.42 -12.80 -1.60
CA PHE A 140 6.52 -12.81 -0.63
C PHE A 140 6.07 -12.70 0.82
N THR A 141 4.90 -12.13 1.06
CA THR A 141 4.31 -12.10 2.41
C THR A 141 3.83 -13.47 2.85
N PHE A 142 3.07 -14.16 2.01
CA PHE A 142 2.32 -15.34 2.43
C PHE A 142 2.85 -16.66 1.88
N ILE A 143 3.36 -16.67 0.64
CA ILE A 143 3.59 -17.92 -0.10
C ILE A 143 5.07 -18.30 -0.11
N TYR A 144 5.97 -17.40 -0.42
CA TYR A 144 7.37 -17.71 -0.67
C TYR A 144 8.02 -18.56 0.42
N LYS A 145 7.85 -18.20 1.69
CA LYS A 145 8.42 -18.93 2.83
C LYS A 145 7.62 -20.17 3.22
N ASN A 146 6.40 -20.28 2.78
CA ASN A 146 5.44 -21.31 3.16
C ASN A 146 5.08 -22.23 1.99
N ALA A 147 5.86 -22.24 0.91
CA ALA A 147 5.57 -23.01 -0.30
C ALA A 147 5.40 -24.52 -0.03
N SER A 148 6.19 -25.08 0.89
CA SER A 148 6.05 -26.49 1.30
C SER A 148 4.72 -26.74 2.04
N ALA A 149 4.29 -25.80 2.89
CA ALA A 149 3.00 -25.90 3.57
C ALA A 149 1.83 -25.84 2.57
N LEU A 150 1.92 -24.97 1.54
CA LEU A 150 0.92 -24.93 0.47
C LEU A 150 0.78 -26.27 -0.26
N GLN A 151 1.90 -26.94 -0.54
CA GLN A 151 1.89 -28.26 -1.20
C GLN A 151 1.25 -29.35 -0.31
N VAL A 152 1.46 -29.29 1.00
CA VAL A 152 0.95 -30.29 1.95
C VAL A 152 -0.53 -30.07 2.26
N LEU A 153 -0.92 -28.83 2.53
CA LEU A 153 -2.27 -28.48 2.97
C LEU A 153 -3.26 -28.33 1.80
N GLY A 154 -2.79 -27.99 0.61
CA GLY A 154 -3.63 -27.54 -0.48
C GLY A 154 -4.15 -26.11 -0.29
N ALA A 155 -4.74 -25.55 -1.34
CA ALA A 155 -5.07 -24.12 -1.43
C ALA A 155 -6.05 -23.64 -0.34
N GLU A 156 -7.11 -24.41 -0.07
CA GLU A 156 -8.17 -24.03 0.90
C GLU A 156 -7.61 -23.94 2.33
N ALA A 157 -7.03 -25.01 2.84
CA ALA A 157 -6.51 -25.06 4.20
C ALA A 157 -5.32 -24.08 4.36
N PHE A 158 -4.48 -23.95 3.33
CA PHE A 158 -3.40 -22.96 3.34
C PHE A 158 -3.94 -21.53 3.45
N TYR A 159 -4.98 -21.20 2.69
CA TYR A 159 -5.61 -19.88 2.80
C TYR A 159 -6.11 -19.62 4.23
N ASP A 160 -6.86 -20.56 4.79
CA ASP A 160 -7.48 -20.40 6.11
C ASP A 160 -6.44 -20.28 7.24
N GLU A 161 -5.32 -20.99 7.14
CA GLU A 161 -4.28 -21.00 8.19
C GLU A 161 -3.25 -19.84 8.03
N TYR A 162 -2.81 -19.55 6.81
CA TYR A 162 -1.67 -18.64 6.57
C TYR A 162 -2.07 -17.25 6.04
N ILE A 163 -3.22 -17.14 5.36
CA ILE A 163 -3.60 -15.88 4.70
C ILE A 163 -4.72 -15.18 5.46
N ALA A 164 -5.82 -15.86 5.73
CA ALA A 164 -7.01 -15.27 6.32
C ALA A 164 -6.74 -14.48 7.62
N PRO A 165 -5.93 -14.97 8.57
CA PRO A 165 -5.67 -14.26 9.84
C PRO A 165 -4.96 -12.92 9.68
N ALA A 166 -4.18 -12.73 8.60
CA ALA A 166 -3.35 -11.55 8.38
C ALA A 166 -3.78 -10.72 7.15
N LEU A 167 -4.81 -11.15 6.41
CA LEU A 167 -5.21 -10.52 5.16
C LEU A 167 -5.72 -9.09 5.37
N THR A 168 -6.51 -8.86 6.41
CA THR A 168 -7.04 -7.53 6.70
C THR A 168 -5.91 -6.54 7.00
N ASP A 169 -4.94 -6.92 7.81
CA ASP A 169 -3.77 -6.09 8.12
C ASP A 169 -2.92 -5.82 6.86
N PHE A 170 -2.77 -6.84 6.01
CA PHE A 170 -2.07 -6.70 4.73
C PHE A 170 -2.76 -5.66 3.84
N ILE A 171 -4.09 -5.72 3.72
CA ILE A 171 -4.89 -4.78 2.91
C ILE A 171 -4.86 -3.39 3.52
N SER A 172 -5.00 -3.27 4.84
CA SER A 172 -5.00 -1.98 5.56
C SER A 172 -3.74 -1.16 5.23
N ARG A 173 -2.57 -1.78 5.31
CA ARG A 173 -1.30 -1.11 4.94
C ARG A 173 -1.22 -0.67 3.47
N ARG A 174 -1.97 -1.33 2.56
CA ARG A 174 -2.06 -0.92 1.14
C ARG A 174 -3.07 0.19 0.94
N PHE A 175 -4.09 0.25 1.80
CA PHE A 175 -5.12 1.27 1.73
C PHE A 175 -4.57 2.68 1.94
N GLU A 176 -3.58 2.87 2.82
CA GLU A 176 -2.84 4.14 2.93
C GLU A 176 -2.29 4.61 1.57
N GLY A 177 -1.68 3.69 0.81
CA GLY A 177 -1.17 3.97 -0.54
C GLY A 177 -2.29 4.35 -1.51
N ILE A 178 -3.43 3.64 -1.49
CA ILE A 178 -4.61 3.95 -2.30
C ILE A 178 -5.13 5.37 -1.99
N CYS A 179 -5.12 5.77 -0.71
CA CYS A 179 -5.53 7.11 -0.30
C CYS A 179 -4.57 8.18 -0.84
N ARG A 180 -3.26 7.96 -0.80
CA ARG A 180 -2.27 8.87 -1.40
C ARG A 180 -2.43 8.97 -2.92
N ASP A 181 -2.70 7.86 -3.60
CA ASP A 181 -2.97 7.82 -5.04
C ASP A 181 -4.24 8.60 -5.39
N TYR A 182 -5.28 8.50 -4.57
CA TYR A 182 -6.49 9.30 -4.74
C TYR A 182 -6.17 10.80 -4.77
N PHE A 183 -5.45 11.32 -3.78
CA PHE A 183 -5.08 12.73 -3.75
C PHE A 183 -4.17 13.11 -4.94
N SER A 184 -3.25 12.24 -5.32
CA SER A 184 -2.42 12.44 -6.50
C SER A 184 -3.25 12.60 -7.78
N LEU A 185 -4.33 11.81 -7.92
CA LEU A 185 -5.28 11.93 -9.02
C LEU A 185 -6.09 13.25 -8.95
N GLN A 186 -6.52 13.67 -7.75
CA GLN A 186 -7.23 14.94 -7.58
C GLN A 186 -6.34 16.14 -7.98
N VAL A 187 -5.06 16.10 -7.64
CA VAL A 187 -4.10 17.13 -8.06
C VAL A 187 -3.88 17.11 -9.57
N ARG A 188 -3.62 15.93 -10.15
CA ARG A 188 -3.40 15.78 -11.60
C ARG A 188 -4.61 16.18 -12.45
N SER A 189 -5.81 15.94 -11.94
CA SER A 189 -7.06 16.34 -12.60
C SER A 189 -7.41 17.83 -12.42
N GLY A 190 -6.60 18.59 -11.67
CA GLY A 190 -6.81 20.02 -11.41
C GLY A 190 -7.91 20.33 -10.38
N LYS A 191 -8.50 19.32 -9.74
CA LYS A 191 -9.52 19.49 -8.72
C LYS A 191 -8.96 19.97 -7.38
N MET A 192 -7.72 19.62 -7.09
CA MET A 192 -7.00 20.08 -5.91
C MET A 192 -5.79 20.89 -6.36
N LYS A 193 -5.67 22.12 -5.83
CA LYS A 193 -4.61 23.07 -6.22
C LYS A 193 -3.75 23.43 -5.01
N GLY A 194 -2.50 23.86 -5.28
CA GLY A 194 -1.59 24.35 -4.25
C GLY A 194 -0.86 23.26 -3.47
N VAL A 195 -1.14 21.97 -3.71
CA VAL A 195 -0.42 20.86 -3.14
C VAL A 195 0.97 20.78 -3.76
N ARG A 196 2.01 20.75 -2.94
CA ARG A 196 3.42 20.67 -3.32
C ARG A 196 3.95 19.24 -3.25
N ASN A 197 3.48 18.48 -2.24
CA ASN A 197 3.91 17.11 -2.03
C ASN A 197 2.79 16.28 -1.39
N ILE A 198 2.81 14.96 -1.61
CA ILE A 198 1.86 14.01 -1.05
C ILE A 198 2.66 12.80 -0.54
N GLY A 199 2.43 12.40 0.71
CA GLY A 199 3.07 11.22 1.30
C GLY A 199 2.63 11.03 2.73
N SER A 200 3.45 10.34 3.52
CA SER A 200 3.29 10.27 4.95
C SER A 200 4.07 11.40 5.65
N TYR A 201 3.73 11.69 6.88
CA TYR A 201 4.43 12.69 7.71
C TYR A 201 4.96 12.02 8.97
N TYR A 202 6.29 12.03 9.16
CA TYR A 202 6.91 11.49 10.36
C TYR A 202 6.94 12.52 11.49
N TYR A 203 6.46 12.14 12.67
CA TYR A 203 6.59 12.94 13.88
C TYR A 203 7.44 12.24 14.94
N ASP A 204 8.11 13.05 15.76
CA ASP A 204 8.92 12.59 16.88
C ASP A 204 8.71 13.57 18.02
N ASP A 205 8.09 13.09 19.10
CA ASP A 205 7.86 13.84 20.32
C ASP A 205 8.65 13.19 21.47
N PRO A 206 9.93 13.57 21.62
CA PRO A 206 10.78 13.01 22.69
C PRO A 206 10.28 13.31 24.08
N ALA A 207 9.55 14.41 24.28
CA ALA A 207 9.03 14.81 25.59
C ALA A 207 8.01 13.81 26.12
N HIS A 208 7.19 13.26 25.23
CA HIS A 208 6.20 12.24 25.56
C HIS A 208 6.63 10.81 25.12
N ARG A 209 7.87 10.64 24.64
CA ARG A 209 8.42 9.38 24.12
C ARG A 209 7.53 8.76 23.03
N LYS A 210 6.90 9.61 22.22
CA LYS A 210 6.03 9.21 21.10
C LYS A 210 6.74 9.49 19.79
N ASN A 211 6.69 8.57 18.87
CA ASN A 211 7.03 8.78 17.47
C ASN A 211 6.11 7.94 16.59
N GLY A 212 5.88 8.40 15.38
CA GLY A 212 4.98 7.73 14.46
C GLY A 212 4.94 8.41 13.10
N GLU A 213 3.95 8.04 12.35
CA GLU A 213 3.76 8.51 10.99
C GLU A 213 2.27 8.71 10.76
N PHE A 214 1.88 9.88 10.27
CA PHE A 214 0.53 10.09 9.75
C PHE A 214 0.46 9.52 8.33
N ASP A 215 -0.61 8.80 8.04
CA ASP A 215 -0.75 7.98 6.82
C ASP A 215 -0.71 8.79 5.55
N VAL A 216 -1.42 9.92 5.53
CA VAL A 216 -1.51 10.80 4.37
C VAL A 216 -1.34 12.24 4.81
N ALA A 217 -0.34 12.89 4.26
CA ALA A 217 -0.08 14.31 4.44
C ALA A 217 0.02 15.00 3.08
N LEU A 218 -0.66 16.12 2.95
CA LEU A 218 -0.59 17.01 1.79
C LEU A 218 0.15 18.28 2.20
N GLU A 219 1.28 18.55 1.57
CA GLU A 219 2.09 19.73 1.82
C GLU A 219 1.59 20.91 0.97
N PHE A 220 1.36 22.04 1.61
CA PHE A 220 1.05 23.33 0.99
C PHE A 220 2.14 24.36 1.31
N ALA A 221 2.02 25.57 0.76
CA ALA A 221 2.96 26.65 1.06
C ALA A 221 2.96 27.08 2.53
N ASP A 222 1.84 26.91 3.20
CA ASP A 222 1.51 27.47 4.53
C ASP A 222 1.18 26.38 5.57
N GLY A 223 1.50 25.12 5.29
CA GLY A 223 1.31 24.00 6.23
C GLY A 223 0.81 22.73 5.57
N TYR A 224 0.22 21.86 6.36
CA TYR A 224 -0.18 20.51 5.97
C TYR A 224 -1.67 20.26 6.19
N GLU A 225 -2.28 19.53 5.28
CA GLU A 225 -3.51 18.80 5.58
C GLU A 225 -3.12 17.36 5.95
N ILE A 226 -3.61 16.86 7.08
CA ILE A 226 -3.29 15.55 7.62
C ILE A 226 -4.52 14.68 7.57
N TYR A 227 -4.38 13.47 7.04
CA TYR A 227 -5.47 12.50 6.96
C TYR A 227 -5.02 11.17 7.54
N GLU A 228 -5.88 10.59 8.37
CA GLU A 228 -5.76 9.22 8.86
C GLU A 228 -6.59 8.28 7.99
N ALA A 229 -6.05 7.13 7.63
CA ALA A 229 -6.67 6.18 6.69
C ALA A 229 -6.98 4.85 7.39
N LYS A 230 -8.27 4.45 7.40
CA LYS A 230 -8.73 3.22 8.08
C LYS A 230 -9.48 2.29 7.12
N TYR A 231 -8.99 1.07 7.04
CA TYR A 231 -9.63 -0.01 6.29
C TYR A 231 -10.41 -0.92 7.25
N TYR A 232 -11.54 -0.45 7.73
CA TYR A 232 -12.38 -1.17 8.69
C TYR A 232 -13.60 -1.79 8.01
N ALA A 233 -14.00 -2.98 8.47
CA ALA A 233 -15.24 -3.64 8.03
C ALA A 233 -16.50 -2.90 8.49
N GLN A 234 -16.40 -2.11 9.56
CA GLN A 234 -17.47 -1.29 10.12
C GLN A 234 -17.13 0.21 9.96
N PRO A 235 -18.12 1.11 10.02
CA PRO A 235 -17.86 2.54 10.06
C PRO A 235 -16.90 2.93 11.19
N MET A 236 -16.00 3.88 10.93
CA MET A 236 -15.05 4.40 11.92
C MET A 236 -15.79 5.09 13.08
N PRO A 237 -15.53 4.70 14.33
CA PRO A 237 -16.23 5.26 15.49
C PRO A 237 -15.68 6.65 15.87
N LEU A 238 -16.51 7.46 16.53
CA LEU A 238 -16.18 8.84 16.90
C LEU A 238 -15.02 8.95 17.91
N ASP A 239 -14.93 8.02 18.85
CA ASP A 239 -13.85 7.99 19.84
C ASP A 239 -12.47 7.78 19.21
N GLU A 240 -12.41 7.10 18.07
CA GLU A 240 -11.17 6.97 17.32
C GLU A 240 -10.81 8.28 16.61
N ILE A 241 -11.79 8.98 16.04
CA ILE A 241 -11.60 10.32 15.47
C ILE A 241 -10.97 11.25 16.52
N HIS A 242 -11.54 11.29 17.73
CA HIS A 242 -11.02 12.13 18.81
C HIS A 242 -9.58 11.79 19.22
N ARG A 243 -9.23 10.50 19.25
CA ARG A 243 -7.84 10.06 19.54
C ARG A 243 -6.85 10.53 18.48
N GLU A 244 -7.21 10.39 17.21
CA GLU A 244 -6.34 10.82 16.12
C GLU A 244 -6.21 12.35 16.06
N VAL A 245 -7.28 13.09 16.32
CA VAL A 245 -7.23 14.56 16.44
C VAL A 245 -6.26 14.96 17.55
N GLN A 246 -6.43 14.40 18.75
CA GLN A 246 -5.54 14.69 19.86
C GLN A 246 -4.08 14.41 19.50
N GLN A 247 -3.80 13.32 18.81
CA GLN A 247 -2.44 12.98 18.38
C GLN A 247 -1.86 14.01 17.41
N VAL A 248 -2.64 14.54 16.48
CA VAL A 248 -2.20 15.58 15.56
C VAL A 248 -1.93 16.89 16.29
N GLU A 249 -2.82 17.29 17.21
CA GLU A 249 -2.72 18.54 17.99
C GLU A 249 -1.54 18.55 18.97
N GLU A 250 -1.13 17.40 19.48
CA GLU A 250 0.03 17.26 20.36
C GLU A 250 1.37 17.57 19.64
N ILE A 251 1.42 17.54 18.31
CA ILE A 251 2.65 17.76 17.53
C ILE A 251 2.89 19.26 17.28
N LYS A 252 3.60 19.90 18.17
CA LYS A 252 3.83 21.36 18.15
C LYS A 252 4.56 21.90 16.93
N GLU A 253 5.40 21.07 16.29
CA GLU A 253 6.19 21.47 15.13
C GLU A 253 5.40 21.39 13.81
N LEU A 254 4.20 20.81 13.85
CA LEU A 254 3.36 20.60 12.68
C LEU A 254 2.37 21.76 12.52
N THR A 255 2.51 22.51 11.43
CA THR A 255 1.52 23.54 11.06
C THR A 255 0.37 22.87 10.31
N VAL A 256 -0.71 22.58 11.04
CA VAL A 256 -1.90 21.91 10.50
C VAL A 256 -2.87 22.93 9.92
N LYS A 257 -3.26 22.74 8.66
CA LYS A 257 -4.32 23.51 8.00
C LYS A 257 -5.69 22.87 8.17
N LYS A 258 -5.73 21.55 8.01
CA LYS A 258 -6.93 20.74 8.17
C LYS A 258 -6.59 19.33 8.63
N ILE A 259 -7.49 18.76 9.40
CA ILE A 259 -7.48 17.35 9.75
C ILE A 259 -8.62 16.65 9.02
N GLY A 260 -8.36 15.49 8.47
CA GLY A 260 -9.36 14.70 7.78
C GLY A 260 -9.21 13.20 8.08
N PHE A 261 -10.24 12.46 7.71
CA PHE A 261 -10.33 11.03 7.92
C PHE A 261 -10.77 10.34 6.64
N ILE A 262 -10.19 9.19 6.38
CA ILE A 262 -10.51 8.35 5.24
C ILE A 262 -10.88 6.96 5.77
N ALA A 263 -12.15 6.63 5.77
CA ALA A 263 -12.62 5.32 6.21
C ALA A 263 -13.36 4.61 5.08
N ILE A 264 -12.91 3.40 4.72
CA ILE A 264 -13.43 2.70 3.53
C ILE A 264 -14.94 2.46 3.60
N ASN A 265 -15.48 2.16 4.77
CA ASN A 265 -16.91 1.95 5.03
C ASN A 265 -17.59 3.15 5.73
N GLY A 266 -16.96 4.34 5.66
CA GLY A 266 -17.52 5.56 6.22
C GLY A 266 -17.38 5.67 7.75
N PHE A 267 -18.23 6.46 8.35
CA PHE A 267 -18.14 6.93 9.73
C PHE A 267 -19.44 6.71 10.46
N ALA A 268 -19.38 6.34 11.75
CA ALA A 268 -20.57 6.22 12.59
C ALA A 268 -21.19 7.59 12.84
N GLU A 269 -20.35 8.59 13.11
CA GLU A 269 -20.72 9.99 13.30
C GLU A 269 -19.67 10.89 12.66
N LYS A 270 -20.03 12.16 12.39
CA LYS A 270 -19.13 13.17 11.82
C LYS A 270 -19.25 14.46 12.61
N GLU A 271 -18.12 15.10 12.86
CA GLU A 271 -18.03 16.38 13.56
C GLU A 271 -17.28 17.43 12.73
N GLU A 272 -17.72 18.67 12.80
CA GLU A 272 -17.00 19.80 12.26
C GLU A 272 -15.85 20.18 13.22
N PRO A 273 -14.69 20.67 12.72
CA PRO A 273 -14.44 21.10 11.32
C PRO A 273 -13.69 20.09 10.45
N TYR A 274 -13.76 18.79 10.75
CA TYR A 274 -12.94 17.77 10.10
C TYR A 274 -13.44 17.39 8.72
N LEU A 275 -12.53 16.87 7.88
CA LEU A 275 -12.84 16.39 6.53
C LEU A 275 -13.05 14.88 6.53
N TYR A 276 -14.04 14.42 5.77
CA TYR A 276 -14.42 13.02 5.74
C TYR A 276 -14.52 12.49 4.32
N LEU A 277 -13.75 11.45 4.02
CA LEU A 277 -13.78 10.72 2.76
C LEU A 277 -14.09 9.25 3.03
N ASP A 278 -15.02 8.70 2.28
CA ASP A 278 -15.33 7.26 2.32
C ASP A 278 -14.88 6.54 1.04
N GLY A 279 -15.11 5.25 0.99
CA GLY A 279 -14.76 4.45 -0.17
C GLY A 279 -15.47 4.88 -1.45
N ASN A 280 -16.68 5.45 -1.36
CA ASN A 280 -17.39 5.97 -2.54
C ASN A 280 -16.69 7.21 -3.09
N ASN A 281 -16.13 8.06 -2.23
CA ASN A 281 -15.31 9.20 -2.66
C ASN A 281 -14.03 8.71 -3.37
N ILE A 282 -13.34 7.71 -2.80
CA ILE A 282 -12.08 7.17 -3.33
C ILE A 282 -12.29 6.49 -4.69
N PHE A 283 -13.38 5.73 -4.85
CA PHE A 283 -13.67 4.96 -6.07
C PHE A 283 -14.76 5.58 -6.95
N ALA A 284 -15.10 6.86 -6.74
CA ALA A 284 -16.00 7.57 -7.63
C ALA A 284 -15.53 7.47 -9.08
N ASN A 285 -16.45 7.07 -9.98
CA ASN A 285 -16.17 6.98 -11.41
C ASN A 285 -16.08 8.40 -12.01
N GLU A 286 -14.97 9.08 -11.75
CA GLU A 286 -14.63 10.29 -12.46
C GLU A 286 -14.00 9.91 -13.81
N LYS A 287 -14.50 10.51 -14.88
CA LYS A 287 -13.81 10.50 -16.18
C LYS A 287 -12.45 11.18 -15.93
N VAL A 288 -11.43 10.38 -15.68
CA VAL A 288 -10.05 10.87 -15.77
C VAL A 288 -9.86 11.23 -17.23
N LEU A 289 -9.80 12.50 -17.52
CA LEU A 289 -9.35 13.00 -18.81
C LEU A 289 -7.87 12.65 -18.93
N TYR A 290 -7.58 11.45 -19.43
CA TYR A 290 -6.30 11.22 -20.06
C TYR A 290 -6.20 12.22 -21.21
N GLY A 291 -5.15 13.04 -21.18
CA GLY A 291 -4.90 13.97 -22.26
C GLY A 291 -5.06 13.24 -23.59
N LYS A 292 -5.81 13.82 -24.50
CA LYS A 292 -5.97 13.34 -25.86
C LYS A 292 -4.57 13.13 -26.45
N TYR A 293 -4.15 11.90 -26.53
CA TYR A 293 -3.26 11.48 -27.60
C TYR A 293 -4.20 11.21 -28.76
N ASP A 294 -4.43 12.23 -29.57
CA ASP A 294 -4.96 12.07 -30.92
C ASP A 294 -3.89 11.28 -31.67
N VAL A 295 -4.12 9.99 -31.85
CA VAL A 295 -3.41 9.20 -32.86
C VAL A 295 -4.20 9.44 -34.14
N GLU A 296 -3.67 10.31 -35.01
CA GLU A 296 -4.03 10.34 -36.42
C GLU A 296 -3.64 9.03 -37.12
#